data_aa8e661bbb3d26f954dbac4137361159
#
_entry.id   aa8e661bbb3d26f954dbac4137361159
#
_cell.length_a   1.000
_cell.length_b   1.000
_cell.length_c   1.000
_cell.angle_alpha   90.00
_cell.angle_beta   90.00
_cell.angle_gamma   90.00
#
_symmetry.space_group_name_H-M   'P 1'
#
loop_
_entity.id
_entity.type
_entity.pdbx_description
1 polymer ?
#
loop_
_entity_poly.entity_id
_entity_poly.type
_entity_poly.pdbx_seq_one_letter_code
_entity_poly.pdbx_strand_id
1 'polypeptide(L)'
;MKKYAARLWLVPALAVALAGCGGKATDEVEPNIPPKDFKQEILSTLSKTLDDPTNARDAFISDPVLTQVGSNQRYTACVRFNARDINRTYIGSKDRVAYFYGGHLNQLVDASKEQCGNAAYKPFPELEKYCFASKCA
;
A
#
# COMPACT_ATOMS: atom_id res chain seq x y z
N MET A 1 56.51 -49.03 50.70
CA MET A 1 55.75 -49.55 49.51
C MET A 1 54.31 -49.12 49.74
N LYS A 2 53.92 -48.03 49.05
CA LYS A 2 52.52 -47.54 49.17
C LYS A 2 51.97 -47.51 47.72
N LYS A 3 50.93 -48.33 47.54
CA LYS A 3 50.16 -48.40 46.26
C LYS A 3 49.13 -47.29 46.28
N TYR A 4 49.26 -46.37 45.35
CA TYR A 4 48.21 -45.35 45.11
C TYR A 4 47.30 -45.84 43.99
N ALA A 5 46.07 -46.15 44.34
CA ALA A 5 45.00 -46.45 43.39
C ALA A 5 44.46 -45.14 42.78
N ALA A 6 44.61 -45.03 41.46
CA ALA A 6 44.05 -43.93 40.70
C ALA A 6 42.51 -44.17 40.54
N ARG A 7 41.71 -43.31 41.10
CA ARG A 7 40.25 -43.27 40.88
C ARG A 7 40.01 -42.48 39.57
N LEU A 8 39.56 -43.16 38.57
CA LEU A 8 39.01 -42.55 37.37
C LEU A 8 37.63 -41.93 37.74
N TRP A 9 37.51 -40.63 37.61
CA TRP A 9 36.24 -39.94 37.66
C TRP A 9 35.67 -39.87 36.25
N LEU A 10 34.62 -40.64 36.02
CA LEU A 10 33.78 -40.51 34.80
C LEU A 10 32.90 -39.30 34.97
N VAL A 11 33.14 -38.26 34.14
CA VAL A 11 32.29 -37.09 34.02
C VAL A 11 31.25 -37.40 32.92
N PRO A 12 29.94 -37.43 33.20
CA PRO A 12 28.95 -37.56 32.17
C PRO A 12 28.84 -36.21 31.42
N ALA A 13 29.12 -36.21 30.13
CA ALA A 13 28.88 -35.10 29.25
C ALA A 13 27.38 -34.91 29.06
N LEU A 14 26.82 -33.85 29.65
CA LEU A 14 25.45 -33.46 29.47
C LEU A 14 25.34 -32.80 28.10
N ALA A 15 24.81 -33.52 27.11
CA ALA A 15 24.49 -32.98 25.80
C ALA A 15 23.23 -32.10 25.91
N VAL A 16 23.41 -30.78 25.96
CA VAL A 16 22.31 -29.82 25.84
C VAL A 16 21.89 -29.77 24.37
N ALA A 17 20.78 -30.43 24.04
CA ALA A 17 20.10 -30.27 22.76
C ALA A 17 19.47 -28.86 22.73
N LEU A 18 20.11 -27.93 22.01
CA LEU A 18 19.51 -26.67 21.61
C LEU A 18 18.41 -26.99 20.61
N ALA A 19 17.17 -27.10 21.11
CA ALA A 19 15.97 -27.03 20.26
C ALA A 19 15.95 -25.65 19.61
N GLY A 20 16.42 -25.55 18.37
CA GLY A 20 16.26 -24.37 17.56
C GLY A 20 14.78 -24.12 17.38
N CYS A 21 14.28 -23.01 17.94
CA CYS A 21 12.99 -22.46 17.55
C CYS A 21 13.08 -22.11 16.06
N GLY A 22 12.56 -22.98 15.22
CA GLY A 22 12.29 -22.67 13.83
C GLY A 22 11.25 -21.55 13.82
N GLY A 23 11.69 -20.29 13.74
CA GLY A 23 10.82 -19.16 13.43
C GLY A 23 10.15 -19.48 12.11
N LYS A 24 8.82 -19.49 12.06
CA LYS A 24 8.07 -19.47 10.81
C LYS A 24 8.60 -18.27 10.02
N ALA A 25 9.14 -18.50 8.83
CA ALA A 25 9.37 -17.45 7.87
C ALA A 25 8.00 -16.78 7.65
N THR A 26 7.82 -15.56 8.17
CA THR A 26 6.72 -14.70 7.75
C THR A 26 7.01 -14.43 6.28
N ASP A 27 6.09 -14.79 5.39
CA ASP A 27 6.14 -14.39 3.99
C ASP A 27 6.17 -12.86 3.97
N GLU A 28 7.36 -12.27 3.93
CA GLU A 28 7.51 -10.83 3.75
C GLU A 28 7.00 -10.50 2.36
N VAL A 29 5.88 -9.78 2.32
CA VAL A 29 5.30 -9.30 1.07
C VAL A 29 6.32 -8.37 0.42
N GLU A 30 6.72 -8.69 -0.81
CA GLU A 30 7.58 -7.83 -1.63
C GLU A 30 6.95 -6.42 -1.72
N PRO A 31 7.59 -5.35 -1.22
CA PRO A 31 6.95 -4.04 -1.13
C PRO A 31 6.73 -3.38 -2.49
N ASN A 32 7.54 -3.72 -3.50
CA ASN A 32 7.59 -3.04 -4.80
C ASN A 32 7.05 -3.90 -5.95
N ILE A 33 5.94 -4.60 -5.73
CA ILE A 33 5.18 -5.26 -6.80
C ILE A 33 4.38 -4.20 -7.56
N PRO A 34 4.47 -4.13 -8.91
CA PRO A 34 3.65 -3.22 -9.70
C PRO A 34 2.15 -3.51 -9.51
N PRO A 35 1.33 -2.49 -9.16
CA PRO A 35 -0.10 -2.70 -8.97
C PRO A 35 -0.80 -2.89 -10.33
N LYS A 36 -1.49 -4.01 -10.50
CA LYS A 36 -2.19 -4.34 -11.76
C LYS A 36 -3.58 -3.72 -11.82
N ASP A 37 -4.31 -3.77 -10.73
CA ASP A 37 -5.72 -3.34 -10.64
C ASP A 37 -5.87 -1.97 -9.97
N PHE A 38 -4.84 -1.11 -10.10
CA PHE A 38 -4.75 0.16 -9.39
C PHE A 38 -5.95 1.09 -9.59
N LYS A 39 -6.49 1.16 -10.80
CA LYS A 39 -7.68 1.98 -11.08
C LYS A 39 -8.90 1.51 -10.30
N GLN A 40 -9.12 0.20 -10.27
CA GLN A 40 -10.26 -0.39 -9.57
C GLN A 40 -10.14 -0.21 -8.05
N GLU A 41 -8.95 -0.36 -7.50
CA GLU A 41 -8.70 -0.18 -6.07
C GLU A 41 -8.87 1.29 -5.66
N ILE A 42 -8.37 2.23 -6.48
CA ILE A 42 -8.56 3.68 -6.28
C ILE A 42 -10.05 4.02 -6.34
N LEU A 43 -10.76 3.56 -7.37
CA LEU A 43 -12.20 3.79 -7.54
C LEU A 43 -13.00 3.25 -6.34
N SER A 44 -12.70 2.04 -5.90
CA SER A 44 -13.33 1.43 -4.73
C SER A 44 -13.08 2.24 -3.45
N THR A 45 -11.90 2.80 -3.29
CA THR A 45 -11.56 3.65 -2.14
C THR A 45 -12.29 4.98 -2.22
N LEU A 46 -12.27 5.65 -3.36
CA LEU A 46 -12.97 6.93 -3.56
C LEU A 46 -14.47 6.78 -3.35
N SER A 47 -15.07 5.68 -3.80
CA SER A 47 -16.50 5.42 -3.61
C SER A 47 -16.95 5.31 -2.15
N LYS A 48 -16.02 5.00 -1.25
CA LYS A 48 -16.27 4.86 0.19
C LYS A 48 -15.87 6.10 0.99
N THR A 49 -14.99 6.93 0.45
CA THR A 49 -14.37 8.04 1.20
C THR A 49 -14.83 9.41 0.75
N LEU A 50 -15.41 9.55 -0.45
CA LEU A 50 -15.98 10.81 -0.90
C LEU A 50 -17.39 11.01 -0.33
N ASP A 51 -17.73 12.24 0.00
CA ASP A 51 -19.07 12.62 0.43
C ASP A 51 -20.12 12.31 -0.64
N ASP A 52 -19.80 12.62 -1.90
CA ASP A 52 -20.56 12.22 -3.07
C ASP A 52 -19.63 11.59 -4.11
N PRO A 53 -19.57 10.26 -4.19
CA PRO A 53 -18.71 9.57 -5.16
C PRO A 53 -19.26 9.59 -6.59
N THR A 54 -20.47 10.11 -6.78
CA THR A 54 -21.12 10.19 -8.09
C THR A 54 -20.88 11.55 -8.74
N ASN A 55 -20.99 11.60 -10.07
CA ASN A 55 -20.86 12.85 -10.84
C ASN A 55 -19.54 13.61 -10.63
N ALA A 56 -18.45 12.92 -10.33
CA ALA A 56 -17.13 13.55 -10.38
C ALA A 56 -16.85 14.08 -11.80
N ARG A 57 -16.14 15.21 -11.89
CA ARG A 57 -15.77 15.87 -13.14
C ARG A 57 -14.27 16.00 -13.26
N ASP A 58 -13.82 16.18 -14.49
CA ASP A 58 -12.42 16.46 -14.78
C ASP A 58 -11.49 15.42 -14.14
N ALA A 59 -11.86 14.14 -14.26
CA ALA A 59 -11.15 13.04 -13.64
C ALA A 59 -10.00 12.55 -14.52
N PHE A 60 -8.81 12.56 -13.94
CA PHE A 60 -7.57 12.12 -14.56
C PHE A 60 -6.80 11.22 -13.60
N ILE A 61 -5.99 10.32 -14.16
CA ILE A 61 -5.15 9.41 -13.39
C ILE A 61 -3.81 9.22 -14.10
N SER A 62 -2.72 9.10 -13.36
CA SER A 62 -1.43 8.70 -13.92
C SER A 62 -1.23 7.19 -13.81
N ASP A 63 -0.37 6.63 -14.65
CA ASP A 63 0.10 5.27 -14.44
C ASP A 63 0.93 5.19 -13.14
N PRO A 64 0.96 4.04 -12.46
CA PRO A 64 1.84 3.85 -11.32
C PRO A 64 3.31 3.91 -11.72
N VAL A 65 4.09 4.68 -10.99
CA VAL A 65 5.54 4.79 -11.16
C VAL A 65 6.26 4.51 -9.85
N LEU A 66 7.42 3.88 -9.91
CA LEU A 66 8.25 3.64 -8.74
C LEU A 66 8.91 4.96 -8.32
N THR A 67 8.57 5.44 -7.15
CA THR A 67 8.95 6.76 -6.64
C THR A 67 9.65 6.64 -5.29
N GLN A 68 10.64 7.51 -5.04
CA GLN A 68 11.25 7.61 -3.72
C GLN A 68 10.28 8.28 -2.75
N VAL A 69 9.94 7.58 -1.67
CA VAL A 69 9.05 8.04 -0.60
C VAL A 69 9.79 7.91 0.73
N GLY A 70 10.33 9.02 1.23
CA GLY A 70 11.23 9.00 2.37
C GLY A 70 12.48 8.17 2.08
N SER A 71 12.77 7.17 2.91
CA SER A 71 13.91 6.26 2.74
C SER A 71 13.63 5.04 1.85
N ASN A 72 12.39 4.86 1.41
CA ASN A 72 11.97 3.68 0.66
C ASN A 72 11.43 4.03 -0.72
N GLN A 73 11.48 3.07 -1.64
CA GLN A 73 10.78 3.17 -2.90
C GLN A 73 9.37 2.59 -2.78
N ARG A 74 8.40 3.21 -3.46
CA ARG A 74 7.01 2.77 -3.53
C ARG A 74 6.45 3.06 -4.92
N TYR A 75 5.55 2.22 -5.40
CA TYR A 75 4.71 2.61 -6.52
C TYR A 75 3.73 3.69 -6.07
N THR A 76 3.64 4.77 -6.84
CA THR A 76 2.70 5.86 -6.63
C THR A 76 1.97 6.19 -7.91
N ALA A 77 0.72 6.62 -7.79
CA ALA A 77 -0.06 7.17 -8.89
C ALA A 77 -0.76 8.44 -8.41
N CYS A 78 -0.95 9.39 -9.31
CA CYS A 78 -1.70 10.61 -9.03
C CYS A 78 -3.10 10.52 -9.62
N VAL A 79 -4.08 11.00 -8.87
CA VAL A 79 -5.47 11.11 -9.30
C VAL A 79 -5.93 12.54 -9.11
N ARG A 80 -6.48 13.15 -10.14
CA ARG A 80 -7.07 14.49 -10.12
C ARG A 80 -8.54 14.39 -10.43
N PHE A 81 -9.37 15.06 -9.68
CA PHE A 81 -10.81 15.14 -9.95
C PHE A 81 -11.45 16.30 -9.19
N ASN A 82 -12.63 16.71 -9.67
CA ASN A 82 -13.51 17.65 -9.00
C ASN A 82 -14.76 16.90 -8.52
N ALA A 83 -14.83 16.68 -7.22
CA ALA A 83 -15.96 16.00 -6.57
C ALA A 83 -16.93 17.01 -5.95
N ARG A 84 -18.13 16.55 -5.64
CA ARG A 84 -19.11 17.30 -4.89
C ARG A 84 -18.99 16.99 -3.39
N ASP A 85 -19.26 17.99 -2.58
CA ASP A 85 -19.41 17.84 -1.13
C ASP A 85 -20.79 17.23 -0.76
N ILE A 86 -21.06 17.13 0.53
CA ILE A 86 -22.34 16.63 1.06
C ILE A 86 -23.54 17.47 0.60
N ASN A 87 -23.34 18.75 0.26
CA ASN A 87 -24.36 19.65 -0.27
C ASN A 87 -24.50 19.56 -1.79
N ARG A 88 -23.82 18.62 -2.44
CA ARG A 88 -23.74 18.44 -3.89
C ARG A 88 -23.10 19.62 -4.64
N THR A 89 -22.26 20.39 -3.94
CA THR A 89 -21.52 21.51 -4.51
C THR A 89 -20.12 21.06 -4.91
N TYR A 90 -19.68 21.42 -6.13
CA TYR A 90 -18.33 21.13 -6.57
C TYR A 90 -17.32 21.96 -5.80
N ILE A 91 -16.29 21.29 -5.24
CA ILE A 91 -15.30 21.91 -4.36
C ILE A 91 -13.99 22.28 -5.10
N GLY A 92 -13.94 22.08 -6.40
CA GLY A 92 -12.77 22.32 -7.23
C GLY A 92 -11.92 21.08 -7.43
N SER A 93 -11.07 21.12 -8.47
CA SER A 93 -10.15 20.01 -8.77
C SER A 93 -9.06 19.91 -7.71
N LYS A 94 -8.83 18.70 -7.22
CA LYS A 94 -7.79 18.38 -6.25
C LYS A 94 -7.00 17.18 -6.71
N ASP A 95 -5.71 17.19 -6.39
CA ASP A 95 -4.82 16.06 -6.60
C ASP A 95 -4.75 15.19 -5.37
N ARG A 96 -4.79 13.87 -5.56
CA ARG A 96 -4.50 12.86 -4.55
C ARG A 96 -3.38 11.97 -5.03
N VAL A 97 -2.56 11.51 -4.11
CA VAL A 97 -1.52 10.51 -4.37
C VAL A 97 -1.92 9.18 -3.76
N ALA A 98 -1.85 8.16 -4.59
CA ALA A 98 -2.05 6.76 -4.21
C ALA A 98 -0.67 6.13 -3.97
N TYR A 99 -0.49 5.51 -2.81
CA TYR A 99 0.68 4.73 -2.44
C TYR A 99 0.32 3.26 -2.45
N PHE A 100 1.16 2.45 -3.10
CA PHE A 100 0.96 1.01 -3.20
C PHE A 100 2.01 0.25 -2.40
N TYR A 101 1.61 -0.90 -1.86
CA TYR A 101 2.47 -1.84 -1.17
C TYR A 101 2.09 -3.26 -1.57
N GLY A 102 3.08 -4.06 -1.96
CA GLY A 102 2.81 -5.45 -2.37
C GLY A 102 1.84 -5.57 -3.54
N GLY A 103 1.79 -4.57 -4.43
CA GLY A 103 0.89 -4.54 -5.58
C GLY A 103 -0.54 -4.07 -5.29
N HIS A 104 -0.82 -3.63 -4.07
CA HIS A 104 -2.15 -3.18 -3.64
C HIS A 104 -2.14 -1.75 -3.11
N LEU A 105 -3.28 -1.07 -3.23
CA LEU A 105 -3.45 0.28 -2.69
C LEU A 105 -3.38 0.25 -1.17
N ASN A 106 -2.39 0.97 -0.63
CA ASN A 106 -2.18 1.10 0.80
C ASN A 106 -2.78 2.39 1.36
N GLN A 107 -2.57 3.51 0.66
CA GLN A 107 -3.06 4.83 1.06
C GLN A 107 -3.47 5.65 -0.15
N LEU A 108 -4.49 6.49 0.01
CA LEU A 108 -4.92 7.51 -0.95
C LEU A 108 -5.16 8.80 -0.19
N VAL A 109 -4.26 9.77 -0.34
CA VAL A 109 -4.24 11.01 0.45
C VAL A 109 -4.13 12.24 -0.44
N ASP A 110 -4.47 13.40 0.09
CA ASP A 110 -4.29 14.67 -0.62
C ASP A 110 -2.82 14.87 -0.98
N ALA A 111 -2.55 15.23 -2.22
CA ALA A 111 -1.20 15.40 -2.74
C ALA A 111 -0.73 16.84 -2.59
N SER A 112 0.56 17.02 -2.30
CA SER A 112 1.23 18.29 -2.49
C SER A 112 1.46 18.57 -3.99
N LYS A 113 1.75 19.83 -4.33
CA LYS A 113 2.07 20.21 -5.72
C LYS A 113 3.29 19.48 -6.26
N GLU A 114 4.27 19.21 -5.40
CA GLU A 114 5.51 18.52 -5.75
C GLU A 114 5.28 17.04 -6.06
N GLN A 115 4.32 16.41 -5.38
CA GLN A 115 4.04 14.98 -5.55
C GLN A 115 3.39 14.66 -6.89
N CYS A 116 2.50 15.52 -7.36
CA CYS A 116 1.72 15.28 -8.57
C CYS A 116 1.93 16.32 -9.69
N GLY A 117 2.80 17.31 -9.47
CA GLY A 117 3.00 18.41 -10.43
C GLY A 117 3.51 17.95 -11.81
N ASN A 118 4.27 16.87 -11.86
CA ASN A 118 4.83 16.30 -13.10
C ASN A 118 4.14 14.98 -13.51
N ALA A 119 2.97 14.68 -12.95
CA ALA A 119 2.25 13.44 -13.27
C ALA A 119 1.77 13.43 -14.74
N ALA A 120 2.02 12.35 -15.45
CA ALA A 120 1.52 12.14 -16.80
C ALA A 120 0.04 11.69 -16.76
N TYR A 121 -0.85 12.65 -16.60
CA TYR A 121 -2.27 12.39 -16.47
C TYR A 121 -2.91 11.90 -17.76
N LYS A 122 -3.80 10.90 -17.61
CA LYS A 122 -4.70 10.37 -18.63
C LYS A 122 -6.14 10.50 -18.15
N PRO A 123 -7.14 10.59 -19.00
CA PRO A 123 -8.55 10.61 -18.59
C PRO A 123 -8.90 9.40 -17.73
N PHE A 124 -9.75 9.62 -16.73
CA PHE A 124 -10.26 8.59 -15.84
C PHE A 124 -11.80 8.52 -15.88
N PRO A 125 -12.37 8.12 -17.03
CA PRO A 125 -13.82 8.12 -17.24
C PRO A 125 -14.57 7.16 -16.30
N GLU A 126 -13.91 6.14 -15.77
CA GLU A 126 -14.52 5.22 -14.82
C GLU A 126 -14.94 5.93 -13.53
N LEU A 127 -14.22 6.97 -13.10
CA LEU A 127 -14.60 7.78 -11.97
C LEU A 127 -15.75 8.74 -12.30
N GLU A 128 -15.72 9.36 -13.48
CA GLU A 128 -16.78 10.30 -13.91
C GLU A 128 -18.13 9.58 -14.12
N LYS A 129 -18.08 8.33 -14.59
CA LYS A 129 -19.25 7.49 -14.84
C LYS A 129 -19.63 6.63 -13.65
N TYR A 130 -18.96 6.80 -12.51
CA TYR A 130 -19.24 5.99 -11.33
C TYR A 130 -20.64 6.28 -10.81
N CYS A 131 -21.44 5.21 -10.76
CA CYS A 131 -22.79 5.23 -10.27
C CYS A 131 -22.95 4.24 -9.13
N PHE A 132 -23.46 4.71 -8.00
CA PHE A 132 -23.81 3.87 -6.87
C PHE A 132 -25.32 3.65 -6.83
N ALA A 133 -25.76 2.41 -7.01
CA ALA A 133 -27.15 1.97 -6.81
C ALA A 133 -28.19 2.91 -7.49
N SER A 134 -28.15 3.07 -8.79
CA SER A 134 -29.09 3.85 -9.62
C SER A 134 -29.16 5.36 -9.32
N LYS A 135 -28.21 5.94 -8.60
CA LYS A 135 -28.18 7.36 -8.26
C LYS A 135 -27.39 8.24 -9.25
N CYS A 136 -27.24 7.80 -10.48
CA CYS A 136 -26.76 8.67 -11.54
C CYS A 136 -27.96 9.39 -12.17
N ALA A 137 -28.11 10.62 -11.83
CA ALA A 137 -29.00 11.54 -12.50
C ALA A 137 -28.20 12.55 -13.29
#